data_7f6736d407ac26d4f16b20f2263ede2c
#
_entry.id   7f6736d407ac26d4f16b20f2263ede2c
#
_cell.length_a   1.000
_cell.length_b   1.000
_cell.length_c   1.000
_cell.angle_alpha   90.00
_cell.angle_beta   90.00
_cell.angle_gamma   90.00
#
_symmetry.space_group_name_H-M   'P 1'
#
loop_
_entity.id
_entity.type
_entity.pdbx_description
1 polymer ?
#
loop_
_entity_poly.entity_id
_entity_poly.type
_entity_poly.pdbx_seq_one_letter_code
_entity_poly.pdbx_strand_id
1 'polypeptide(L)'
;MDLSGADFEAYYAPFLPRPLASDIDNPNVPNVEVIAYNGTDLIFDNPGRIGYVIFRNKGTTDAKNLKQYAAPSITPPSSTAEKYYQIPVSYIIDAVETQPYSAASRVPKKLGASLDAGYTFVPAGAYSSQSVIRKTEATVNGRKVLKDTNNSLEDFDFLPLAAPRAFK
;
A
#
# COMPACT_ATOMS: atom_id res chain seq x y z
N MET A 1 16.28 11.93 -2.77
CA MET A 1 16.54 10.88 -1.76
C MET A 1 17.37 9.82 -2.43
N ASP A 2 18.48 9.39 -1.83
CA ASP A 2 19.29 8.31 -2.39
C ASP A 2 18.72 6.96 -1.94
N LEU A 3 18.27 6.15 -2.90
CA LEU A 3 17.74 4.80 -2.69
C LEU A 3 18.69 3.72 -3.22
N SER A 4 19.93 4.05 -3.54
CA SER A 4 20.91 3.11 -4.11
C SER A 4 21.20 1.88 -3.22
N GLY A 5 20.89 1.96 -1.93
CA GLY A 5 20.96 0.82 -1.01
C GLY A 5 19.63 0.09 -0.78
N ALA A 6 18.61 0.32 -1.61
CA ALA A 6 17.36 -0.42 -1.54
C ALA A 6 17.50 -1.81 -2.19
N ASP A 7 16.70 -2.77 -1.74
CA ASP A 7 16.65 -4.11 -2.35
C ASP A 7 15.88 -4.10 -3.68
N PHE A 8 14.90 -3.20 -3.80
CA PHE A 8 14.09 -3.00 -5.00
C PHE A 8 13.67 -1.54 -5.09
N GLU A 9 13.38 -1.10 -6.31
CA GLU A 9 12.72 0.18 -6.54
C GLU A 9 11.45 0.02 -7.36
N ALA A 10 10.58 1.02 -7.28
CA ALA A 10 9.36 1.09 -8.06
C ALA A 10 9.58 2.06 -9.23
N TYR A 11 10.11 1.56 -10.34
CA TYR A 11 10.24 2.33 -11.58
C TYR A 11 9.10 1.96 -12.53
N TYR A 12 8.18 2.90 -12.75
CA TYR A 12 6.94 2.64 -13.50
C TYR A 12 6.83 3.41 -14.80
N ALA A 13 7.77 4.30 -15.10
CA ALA A 13 7.73 5.13 -16.29
C ALA A 13 7.39 4.35 -17.58
N PRO A 14 7.91 3.11 -17.82
CA PRO A 14 7.56 2.34 -19.02
C PRO A 14 6.09 1.91 -19.10
N PHE A 15 5.36 1.91 -17.99
CA PHE A 15 4.00 1.41 -17.89
C PHE A 15 2.95 2.52 -17.82
N LEU A 16 3.36 3.77 -17.60
CA LEU A 16 2.46 4.89 -17.39
C LEU A 16 2.19 5.63 -18.69
N PRO A 17 0.93 5.98 -18.97
CA PRO A 17 0.60 6.88 -20.07
C PRO A 17 1.22 8.28 -19.90
N ARG A 18 1.46 8.70 -18.65
CA ARG A 18 2.06 9.98 -18.28
C ARG A 18 3.12 9.77 -17.20
N PRO A 19 4.32 9.34 -17.57
CA PRO A 19 5.39 9.15 -16.59
C PRO A 19 5.82 10.47 -15.96
N LEU A 20 6.13 10.43 -14.67
CA LEU A 20 6.72 11.56 -13.97
C LEU A 20 8.19 11.70 -14.37
N ALA A 21 8.63 12.89 -14.72
CA ALA A 21 10.03 13.15 -15.08
C ALA A 21 11.00 12.92 -13.90
N SER A 22 10.48 12.88 -12.67
CA SER A 22 11.24 12.57 -11.47
C SER A 22 11.36 11.07 -11.18
N ASP A 23 10.65 10.23 -11.92
CA ASP A 23 10.73 8.77 -11.82
C ASP A 23 11.88 8.28 -12.70
N ILE A 24 13.08 8.28 -12.12
CA ILE A 24 14.34 7.95 -12.80
C ILE A 24 14.77 6.56 -12.34
N ASP A 25 15.00 5.68 -13.29
CA ASP A 25 15.51 4.33 -13.06
C ASP A 25 16.93 4.37 -12.45
N ASN A 26 17.16 3.58 -11.42
CA ASN A 26 18.49 3.32 -10.91
C ASN A 26 18.97 1.95 -11.41
N PRO A 27 19.86 1.88 -12.39
CA PRO A 27 20.25 0.62 -13.01
C PRO A 27 20.95 -0.37 -12.07
N ASN A 28 21.31 0.06 -10.86
CA ASN A 28 21.92 -0.79 -9.84
C ASN A 28 20.91 -1.36 -8.83
N VAL A 29 19.64 -0.99 -8.92
CA VAL A 29 18.57 -1.46 -8.02
C VAL A 29 17.52 -2.18 -8.85
N PRO A 30 17.20 -3.46 -8.55
CA PRO A 30 16.19 -4.20 -9.29
C PRO A 30 14.82 -3.54 -9.19
N ASN A 31 14.13 -3.42 -10.32
CA ASN A 31 12.76 -2.94 -10.35
C ASN A 31 11.77 -4.00 -9.82
N VAL A 32 10.77 -3.60 -9.05
CA VAL A 32 9.64 -4.47 -8.75
C VAL A 32 8.82 -4.71 -10.02
N GLU A 33 8.31 -5.92 -10.17
CA GLU A 33 7.46 -6.26 -11.31
C GLU A 33 6.03 -5.79 -11.07
N VAL A 34 5.45 -5.07 -12.04
CA VAL A 34 4.05 -4.69 -12.05
C VAL A 34 3.24 -5.74 -12.79
N ILE A 35 2.39 -6.48 -12.10
CA ILE A 35 1.55 -7.53 -12.70
C ILE A 35 0.13 -7.06 -13.02
N ALA A 36 -0.34 -6.00 -12.37
CA ALA A 36 -1.61 -5.36 -12.65
C ALA A 36 -1.52 -3.88 -12.28
N TYR A 37 -2.19 -3.07 -13.05
CA TYR A 37 -2.18 -1.64 -12.89
C TYR A 37 -3.51 -1.07 -13.39
N ASN A 38 -4.09 -0.17 -12.62
CA ASN A 38 -5.33 0.52 -12.96
C ASN A 38 -5.15 2.01 -12.69
N GLY A 39 -5.27 2.81 -13.73
CA GLY A 39 -5.14 4.25 -13.66
C GLY A 39 -4.18 4.82 -14.71
N THR A 40 -3.90 6.12 -14.62
CA THR A 40 -3.01 6.84 -15.53
C THR A 40 -1.66 7.18 -14.91
N ASP A 41 -1.58 7.17 -13.59
CA ASP A 41 -0.40 7.54 -12.82
C ASP A 41 -0.24 6.58 -11.64
N LEU A 42 0.96 6.13 -11.35
CA LEU A 42 1.22 5.42 -10.12
C LEU A 42 1.42 6.44 -8.99
N ILE A 43 0.35 6.92 -8.46
CA ILE A 43 0.36 7.76 -7.28
C ILE A 43 -0.36 6.99 -6.20
N PHE A 44 0.34 6.68 -5.11
CA PHE A 44 -0.35 6.32 -3.88
C PHE A 44 -1.31 7.46 -3.55
N ASP A 45 -2.60 7.15 -3.39
CA ASP A 45 -3.64 8.19 -3.26
C ASP A 45 -3.24 9.18 -2.15
N ASN A 46 -2.78 10.36 -2.55
CA ASN A 46 -2.25 11.37 -1.65
C ASN A 46 -3.25 11.78 -0.55
N PRO A 47 -4.55 11.94 -0.84
CA PRO A 47 -5.53 12.16 0.22
C PRO A 47 -5.79 10.95 1.13
N GLY A 48 -5.24 9.77 0.86
CA GLY A 48 -5.62 8.50 1.47
C GLY A 48 -6.78 7.86 0.70
N ARG A 49 -7.53 6.95 1.26
CA ARG A 49 -8.61 6.15 0.65
C ARG A 49 -8.14 4.88 -0.04
N ILE A 50 -6.98 4.38 0.34
CA ILE A 50 -6.40 3.15 -0.18
C ILE A 50 -6.21 2.14 0.95
N GLY A 51 -6.54 0.88 0.70
CA GLY A 51 -6.10 -0.24 1.50
C GLY A 51 -4.81 -0.82 0.90
N TYR A 52 -3.75 -0.85 1.69
CA TYR A 52 -2.48 -1.48 1.34
C TYR A 52 -2.44 -2.88 1.93
N VAL A 53 -1.94 -3.82 1.18
CA VAL A 53 -1.83 -5.22 1.62
C VAL A 53 -0.47 -5.76 1.24
N ILE A 54 0.23 -6.37 2.21
CA ILE A 54 1.37 -7.23 1.94
C ILE A 54 0.94 -8.69 2.08
N PHE A 55 1.30 -9.50 1.12
CA PHE A 55 0.97 -10.91 1.14
C PHE A 55 2.12 -11.78 0.67
N ARG A 56 2.11 -13.03 1.07
CA ARG A 56 3.02 -14.06 0.59
C ARG A 56 2.22 -15.08 -0.18
N ASN A 57 2.57 -15.26 -1.42
CA ASN A 57 2.01 -16.33 -2.21
C ASN A 57 2.51 -17.68 -1.64
N LYS A 58 1.61 -18.41 -1.00
CA LYS A 58 1.93 -19.71 -0.38
C LYS A 58 1.84 -20.79 -1.45
N GLY A 59 2.98 -21.23 -1.93
CA GLY A 59 3.07 -22.28 -2.92
C GLY A 59 3.94 -21.89 -4.11
N THR A 60 3.88 -22.66 -5.16
CA THR A 60 4.64 -22.47 -6.40
C THR A 60 3.95 -21.55 -7.42
N THR A 61 2.79 -21.03 -7.07
CA THR A 61 1.99 -20.21 -7.97
C THR A 61 2.50 -18.77 -7.94
N ASP A 62 2.97 -18.29 -9.07
CA ASP A 62 3.25 -16.89 -9.30
C ASP A 62 1.99 -16.04 -9.01
N ALA A 63 2.16 -14.83 -8.49
CA ALA A 63 1.05 -13.90 -8.26
C ALA A 63 0.23 -13.62 -9.53
N LYS A 64 0.85 -13.69 -10.71
CA LYS A 64 0.19 -13.62 -12.03
C LYS A 64 -0.85 -14.72 -12.26
N ASN A 65 -0.73 -15.84 -11.57
CA ASN A 65 -1.64 -16.98 -11.68
C ASN A 65 -2.79 -16.94 -10.68
N LEU A 66 -2.89 -15.88 -9.86
CA LEU A 66 -4.05 -15.69 -9.00
C LEU A 66 -5.31 -15.52 -9.85
N LYS A 67 -6.42 -16.05 -9.35
CA LYS A 67 -7.71 -15.93 -10.03
C LYS A 67 -8.14 -14.46 -10.10
N GLN A 68 -8.77 -14.12 -11.20
CA GLN A 68 -9.31 -12.78 -11.42
C GLN A 68 -10.84 -12.82 -11.49
N TYR A 69 -11.47 -11.84 -10.87
CA TYR A 69 -12.92 -11.69 -10.82
C TYR A 69 -13.32 -10.24 -11.09
N ALA A 70 -14.47 -10.03 -11.67
CA ALA A 70 -15.09 -8.72 -11.74
C ALA A 70 -15.44 -8.24 -10.32
N ALA A 71 -15.45 -6.93 -10.11
CA ALA A 71 -15.88 -6.37 -8.83
C ALA A 71 -17.32 -6.80 -8.52
N PRO A 72 -17.64 -7.14 -7.26
CA PRO A 72 -19.00 -7.47 -6.86
C PRO A 72 -19.94 -6.30 -7.14
N SER A 73 -21.09 -6.58 -7.73
CA SER A 73 -22.14 -5.60 -7.98
C SER A 73 -23.52 -6.22 -7.80
N ILE A 74 -24.54 -5.39 -7.58
CA ILE A 74 -25.94 -5.84 -7.45
C ILE A 74 -26.42 -6.46 -8.77
N THR A 75 -26.00 -5.88 -9.89
CA THR A 75 -26.27 -6.43 -11.23
C THR A 75 -25.12 -7.36 -11.62
N PRO A 76 -25.38 -8.55 -12.14
CA PRO A 76 -24.33 -9.43 -12.62
C PRO A 76 -23.39 -8.70 -13.58
N PRO A 77 -22.06 -8.81 -13.40
CA PRO A 77 -21.12 -8.14 -14.27
C PRO A 77 -21.21 -8.68 -15.71
N SER A 78 -21.01 -7.82 -16.68
CA SER A 78 -20.94 -8.22 -18.08
C SER A 78 -19.73 -9.11 -18.36
N SER A 79 -19.73 -9.83 -19.47
CA SER A 79 -18.56 -10.65 -19.88
C SER A 79 -17.31 -9.82 -20.17
N THR A 80 -17.49 -8.52 -20.44
CA THR A 80 -16.41 -7.55 -20.71
C THR A 80 -16.05 -6.72 -19.48
N ALA A 81 -16.64 -7.00 -18.30
CA ALA A 81 -16.30 -6.28 -17.08
C ALA A 81 -14.81 -6.46 -16.72
N GLU A 82 -14.20 -5.39 -16.24
CA GLU A 82 -12.84 -5.41 -15.76
C GLU A 82 -12.68 -6.43 -14.62
N LYS A 83 -11.58 -7.16 -14.61
CA LYS A 83 -11.30 -8.19 -13.62
C LYS A 83 -10.08 -7.81 -12.78
N TYR A 84 -10.15 -8.15 -11.51
CA TYR A 84 -9.13 -7.86 -10.51
C TYR A 84 -8.62 -9.16 -9.88
N TYR A 85 -7.35 -9.20 -9.54
CA TYR A 85 -6.76 -10.33 -8.84
C TYR A 85 -7.38 -10.51 -7.47
N GLN A 86 -7.80 -11.73 -7.16
CA GLN A 86 -8.27 -12.09 -5.84
C GLN A 86 -7.10 -12.63 -5.00
N ILE A 87 -6.75 -11.92 -3.94
CA ILE A 87 -5.74 -12.36 -2.98
C ILE A 87 -6.46 -13.11 -1.85
N PRO A 88 -6.21 -14.42 -1.65
CA PRO A 88 -6.77 -15.14 -0.52
C PRO A 88 -6.35 -14.51 0.81
N VAL A 89 -7.29 -14.34 1.73
CA VAL A 89 -7.00 -13.75 3.06
C VAL A 89 -5.89 -14.50 3.79
N SER A 90 -5.83 -15.82 3.63
CA SER A 90 -4.76 -16.64 4.23
C SER A 90 -3.35 -16.39 3.71
N TYR A 91 -3.21 -15.62 2.64
CA TYR A 91 -1.90 -15.20 2.09
C TYR A 91 -1.47 -13.86 2.66
N ILE A 92 -2.40 -13.07 3.20
CA ILE A 92 -2.12 -11.73 3.71
C ILE A 92 -1.26 -11.84 4.98
N ILE A 93 -0.21 -11.06 5.02
CA ILE A 93 0.70 -10.93 6.15
C ILE A 93 0.28 -9.75 7.00
N ASP A 94 -0.03 -8.63 6.35
CA ASP A 94 -0.40 -7.39 7.00
C ASP A 94 -1.21 -6.51 6.03
N ALA A 95 -2.05 -5.65 6.59
CA ALA A 95 -2.89 -4.76 5.82
C ALA A 95 -3.10 -3.43 6.55
N VAL A 96 -3.16 -2.33 5.82
CA VAL A 96 -3.29 -0.98 6.37
C VAL A 96 -4.30 -0.20 5.54
N GLU A 97 -5.33 0.30 6.20
CA GLU A 97 -6.28 1.23 5.60
C GLU A 97 -5.81 2.66 5.80
N THR A 98 -5.77 3.45 4.72
CA THR A 98 -5.53 4.89 4.81
C THR A 98 -6.80 5.67 4.47
N GLN A 99 -7.03 6.78 5.18
CA GLN A 99 -8.18 7.64 5.01
C GLN A 99 -7.75 9.11 5.00
N PRO A 100 -8.54 10.02 4.42
CA PRO A 100 -8.30 11.44 4.54
C PRO A 100 -8.35 11.90 6.00
N TYR A 101 -7.53 12.90 6.34
CA TYR A 101 -7.57 13.52 7.67
C TYR A 101 -8.93 14.15 7.98
N SER A 102 -9.56 14.78 6.98
CA SER A 102 -10.89 15.37 7.11
C SER A 102 -11.97 14.30 7.15
N ALA A 103 -12.73 14.25 8.22
CA ALA A 103 -13.82 13.29 8.37
C ALA A 103 -14.87 13.40 7.25
N ALA A 104 -15.13 14.61 6.75
CA ALA A 104 -16.07 14.84 5.65
C ALA A 104 -15.62 14.24 4.30
N SER A 105 -14.34 13.96 4.15
CA SER A 105 -13.76 13.40 2.92
C SER A 105 -13.52 11.88 3.00
N ARG A 106 -13.81 11.27 4.15
CA ARG A 106 -13.62 9.82 4.34
C ARG A 106 -14.63 9.02 3.53
N VAL A 107 -14.17 7.87 3.11
CA VAL A 107 -14.97 6.91 2.32
C VAL A 107 -15.18 5.62 3.11
N PRO A 108 -16.14 4.78 2.75
CA PRO A 108 -16.29 3.46 3.35
C PRO A 108 -14.98 2.68 3.31
N LYS A 109 -14.67 1.98 4.40
CA LYS A 109 -13.47 1.14 4.49
C LYS A 109 -13.46 0.06 3.41
N LYS A 110 -12.26 -0.22 2.89
CA LYS A 110 -12.01 -1.27 1.90
C LYS A 110 -11.61 -2.58 2.55
N LEU A 111 -10.85 -2.49 3.65
CA LEU A 111 -10.38 -3.66 4.38
C LEU A 111 -11.42 -4.08 5.43
N GLY A 112 -11.67 -5.38 5.51
CA GLY A 112 -12.49 -5.95 6.58
C GLY A 112 -11.81 -5.80 7.95
N ALA A 113 -12.60 -5.71 9.02
CA ALA A 113 -12.11 -5.49 10.38
C ALA A 113 -11.13 -6.58 10.88
N SER A 114 -11.19 -7.78 10.32
CA SER A 114 -10.23 -8.85 10.63
C SER A 114 -8.83 -8.62 10.05
N LEU A 115 -8.70 -7.74 9.07
CA LEU A 115 -7.43 -7.37 8.46
C LEU A 115 -6.93 -6.03 9.01
N ASP A 116 -7.83 -5.07 9.16
CA ASP A 116 -7.56 -3.78 9.77
C ASP A 116 -8.86 -3.21 10.37
N ALA A 117 -8.98 -3.17 11.68
CA ALA A 117 -10.15 -2.64 12.35
C ALA A 117 -10.21 -1.10 12.29
N GLY A 118 -9.06 -0.44 12.12
CA GLY A 118 -8.92 1.01 12.07
C GLY A 118 -8.65 1.58 10.70
N TYR A 119 -7.99 2.71 10.69
CA TYR A 119 -7.37 3.36 9.54
C TYR A 119 -6.34 4.38 10.06
N THR A 120 -5.39 4.73 9.23
CA THR A 120 -4.38 5.75 9.55
C THR A 120 -4.44 6.94 8.60
N PHE A 121 -3.90 8.08 9.03
CA PHE A 121 -3.82 9.31 8.24
C PHE A 121 -2.73 10.24 8.79
N VAL A 122 -2.35 11.24 8.02
CA VAL A 122 -1.49 12.32 8.48
C VAL A 122 -2.33 13.55 8.85
N PRO A 123 -2.19 14.13 10.07
CA PRO A 123 -3.11 15.14 10.57
C PRO A 123 -3.05 16.49 9.82
N ALA A 124 -1.93 16.83 9.18
CA ALA A 124 -1.84 18.05 8.38
C ALA A 124 -2.37 17.88 6.93
N GLY A 125 -2.82 16.68 6.57
CA GLY A 125 -3.43 16.40 5.28
C GLY A 125 -2.45 16.24 4.13
N ALA A 126 -2.99 16.22 2.91
CA ALA A 126 -2.22 16.04 1.69
C ALA A 126 -1.20 17.17 1.47
N TYR A 127 -0.09 16.84 0.82
CA TYR A 127 1.01 17.78 0.48
C TYR A 127 1.68 18.45 1.68
N SER A 128 1.52 17.91 2.89
CA SER A 128 2.10 18.46 4.13
C SER A 128 3.54 18.03 4.40
N SER A 129 4.12 17.19 3.56
CA SER A 129 5.38 16.47 3.79
C SER A 129 5.34 15.46 4.95
N GLN A 130 4.22 15.35 5.65
CA GLN A 130 4.05 14.33 6.68
C GLN A 130 3.95 12.95 6.06
N SER A 131 4.38 11.93 6.80
CA SER A 131 4.19 10.53 6.43
C SER A 131 3.69 9.70 7.61
N VAL A 132 2.90 8.68 7.35
CA VAL A 132 2.57 7.70 8.37
C VAL A 132 3.77 6.83 8.67
N ILE A 133 3.88 6.38 9.90
CA ILE A 133 4.94 5.47 10.36
C ILE A 133 4.35 4.48 11.36
N ARG A 134 4.70 3.20 11.22
CA ARG A 134 4.30 2.19 12.20
C ARG A 134 5.08 2.39 13.50
N LYS A 135 4.39 2.33 14.63
CA LYS A 135 4.99 2.45 15.97
C LYS A 135 5.89 1.25 16.27
N THR A 136 6.92 1.47 17.05
CA THR A 136 7.73 0.40 17.65
C THR A 136 7.06 -0.04 18.94
N GLU A 137 6.78 -1.32 19.08
CA GLU A 137 6.26 -1.90 20.32
C GLU A 137 7.39 -2.28 21.27
N ALA A 138 8.47 -2.86 20.73
CA ALA A 138 9.60 -3.34 21.52
C ALA A 138 10.91 -3.28 20.73
N THR A 139 12.02 -3.46 21.45
CA THR A 139 13.32 -3.75 20.84
C THR A 139 13.85 -5.04 21.46
N VAL A 140 14.01 -6.07 20.65
CA VAL A 140 14.48 -7.39 21.10
C VAL A 140 15.79 -7.73 20.38
N ASN A 141 16.86 -7.91 21.15
CA ASN A 141 18.20 -8.19 20.61
C ASN A 141 18.66 -7.18 19.55
N GLY A 142 18.38 -5.89 19.77
CA GLY A 142 18.71 -4.80 18.83
C GLY A 142 17.76 -4.66 17.65
N ARG A 143 16.83 -5.60 17.44
CA ARG A 143 15.81 -5.55 16.38
C ARG A 143 14.56 -4.85 16.86
N LYS A 144 14.06 -3.89 16.08
CA LYS A 144 12.77 -3.26 16.33
C LYS A 144 11.63 -4.23 16.01
N VAL A 145 10.71 -4.38 16.95
CA VAL A 145 9.44 -5.08 16.79
C VAL A 145 8.37 -4.02 16.57
N LEU A 146 7.73 -4.06 15.43
CA LEU A 146 6.69 -3.10 15.09
C LEU A 146 5.36 -3.50 15.74
N LYS A 147 4.60 -2.51 16.17
CA LYS A 147 3.28 -2.72 16.75
C LYS A 147 2.32 -3.23 15.67
N ASP A 148 1.57 -4.27 15.98
CA ASP A 148 0.61 -4.88 15.08
C ASP A 148 -0.57 -5.46 15.89
N THR A 149 -1.65 -4.70 15.93
CA THR A 149 -2.91 -5.10 16.59
C THR A 149 -4.03 -5.35 15.59
N ASN A 150 -3.74 -5.35 14.28
CA ASN A 150 -4.72 -5.28 13.21
C ASN A 150 -5.66 -4.06 13.34
N ASN A 151 -5.12 -2.95 13.82
CA ASN A 151 -5.84 -1.69 13.95
C ASN A 151 -4.87 -0.53 13.62
N SER A 152 -4.92 -0.05 12.39
CA SER A 152 -4.03 1.01 11.93
C SER A 152 -4.13 2.31 12.73
N LEU A 153 -5.27 2.58 13.37
CA LEU A 153 -5.40 3.74 14.25
C LEU A 153 -4.52 3.64 15.51
N GLU A 154 -4.31 2.42 16.00
CA GLU A 154 -3.48 2.16 17.17
C GLU A 154 -2.01 1.93 16.79
N ASP A 155 -1.78 1.30 15.65
CA ASP A 155 -0.48 0.79 15.24
C ASP A 155 0.40 1.84 14.57
N PHE A 156 -0.22 2.88 14.00
CA PHE A 156 0.48 3.93 13.29
C PHE A 156 0.48 5.27 14.03
N ASP A 157 1.44 6.08 13.69
CA ASP A 157 1.59 7.48 14.04
C ASP A 157 2.07 8.24 12.79
N PHE A 158 2.51 9.47 12.91
CA PHE A 158 3.06 10.23 11.80
C PHE A 158 4.43 10.85 12.12
N LEU A 159 5.18 11.11 11.07
CA LEU A 159 6.38 11.93 11.09
C LEU A 159 6.07 13.29 10.47
N PRO A 160 6.61 14.39 11.03
CA PRO A 160 6.41 15.73 10.45
C PRO A 160 7.09 15.88 9.08
N LEU A 161 8.12 15.09 8.81
CA LEU A 161 8.79 14.97 7.53
C LEU A 161 9.04 13.50 7.24
N ALA A 162 8.78 13.07 6.00
CA ALA A 162 9.03 11.69 5.58
C ALA A 162 10.51 11.31 5.80
N ALA A 163 10.74 10.22 6.51
CA ALA A 163 12.07 9.68 6.80
C ALA A 163 12.07 8.16 6.58
N PRO A 164 12.36 7.70 5.36
CA PRO A 164 12.46 6.28 5.06
C PRO A 164 13.45 5.57 5.99
N ARG A 165 13.09 4.36 6.39
CA ARG A 165 13.85 3.55 7.38
C ARG A 165 13.89 4.13 8.79
N ALA A 166 13.13 5.17 9.11
CA ALA A 166 12.97 5.62 10.48
C ALA A 166 12.11 4.64 11.30
N PHE A 167 12.28 4.71 12.61
CA PHE A 167 11.45 4.01 13.60
C PHE A 167 10.90 5.04 14.59
N LYS A 168 9.70 4.80 15.09
CA LYS A 168 9.05 5.62 16.12
C LYS A 168 8.59 4.79 17.29
#